data_65d6697f68eb5667f09d4852e7c3e460
#
_entry.id   65d6697f68eb5667f09d4852e7c3e460
#
_cell.length_a   1.000
_cell.length_b   1.000
_cell.length_c   1.000
_cell.angle_alpha   90.00
_cell.angle_beta   90.00
_cell.angle_gamma   90.00
#
_symmetry.space_group_name_H-M   'P 1'
#
loop_
_entity.id
_entity.type
_entity.pdbx_description
1 polymer ?
#
loop_
_entity_poly.entity_id
_entity_poly.type
_entity_poly.pdbx_seq_one_letter_code
_entity_poly.pdbx_strand_id
1 'polypeptide(L)'
;MALNGWHIGERAIRQKVNFSGDLSLDGMYTWISEELDPGLAQFHGECHFLPITTMDSQGRPWGSILAPKGGRPGSNFIQYIGESRLRVNAQVWDGEPILRTGKDNMLVAGIGIHFPTRRRNKIAGSVSRYERARDDGHVVSLDMVVNETIGNCPKYINLRHLSPHSNTQPRVATEKLHLMDDESLPDELVNFILASDTVFLGTTYVAPHKEAALFPSHLGMNQRGGLRGFIRVSRKDGRTLALPDFSGNRILTSLGNIEATHLASFTFVDFKTGAILYLTGEAKNLVGEDAKRIMPMHNKMPLTTLFVTGYTFVLDALPVRQTVGTDTAPSPYSPPLRFLAEEDSGHFTSTKPDQTVLLTRIDLHSSSIATFWFQSSTPLTIRPGQAAILSFVSLLGQSKYAHMAPSNPKSLNDDRVRTWTVSASSTHEFALTMRQIPSGVVTGALFNLGHALARSRPEFLSDTSGLQIQLGLIGFSGSFCLPSPIKGSEVKLLWFAGGIGFTPFLSMLRALKEDDSGCRWDIYMALSTRDPDVLLPLLTEAVDIIPRAKVKFVLDLYTTAKVMVLKESTDVRIHSTRVDLKYIQNIDLTRKIYLCGPKPFEQTVLEGLAKCGVGADKVTTEGFAY
;
A
#
# COMPACT_ATOMS: atom_id res chain seq x y z
N MET A 1 -28.08 -4.48 0.02
CA MET A 1 -27.49 -3.59 -1.01
C MET A 1 -28.56 -2.64 -1.55
N ALA A 2 -28.25 -1.72 -2.41
CA ALA A 2 -29.14 -0.62 -2.82
C ALA A 2 -30.03 -0.98 -4.03
N LEU A 3 -31.00 -1.86 -3.88
CA LEU A 3 -31.92 -2.24 -4.98
C LEU A 3 -32.84 -1.08 -5.40
N ASN A 4 -33.31 -0.30 -4.44
CA ASN A 4 -34.29 0.77 -4.65
C ASN A 4 -33.68 2.18 -4.59
N GLY A 5 -32.39 2.30 -4.83
CA GLY A 5 -31.62 3.52 -4.65
C GLY A 5 -30.63 3.41 -3.48
N TRP A 6 -30.21 4.55 -2.97
CA TRP A 6 -29.17 4.62 -1.95
C TRP A 6 -29.79 4.86 -0.55
N HIS A 7 -29.53 3.98 0.40
CA HIS A 7 -29.93 4.17 1.79
C HIS A 7 -29.15 5.30 2.47
N ILE A 8 -29.53 5.71 3.67
CA ILE A 8 -28.98 6.88 4.36
C ILE A 8 -27.45 6.86 4.46
N GLY A 9 -26.83 5.72 4.78
CA GLY A 9 -25.38 5.61 4.89
C GLY A 9 -24.66 5.70 3.53
N GLU A 10 -25.25 5.13 2.47
CA GLU A 10 -24.70 5.25 1.11
C GLU A 10 -24.80 6.69 0.60
N ARG A 11 -25.90 7.39 0.88
CA ARG A 11 -26.02 8.82 0.60
C ARG A 11 -24.96 9.63 1.34
N ALA A 12 -24.71 9.33 2.62
CA ALA A 12 -23.72 10.03 3.44
C ALA A 12 -22.29 9.87 2.90
N ILE A 13 -21.85 8.64 2.59
CA ILE A 13 -20.51 8.45 2.02
C ILE A 13 -20.37 9.05 0.63
N ARG A 14 -21.40 8.97 -0.22
CA ARG A 14 -21.39 9.58 -1.55
C ARG A 14 -21.25 11.11 -1.47
N GLN A 15 -21.88 11.75 -0.49
CA GLN A 15 -21.69 13.18 -0.22
C GLN A 15 -20.26 13.48 0.24
N LYS A 16 -19.70 12.70 1.19
CA LYS A 16 -18.33 12.86 1.68
C LYS A 16 -17.27 12.78 0.57
N VAL A 17 -17.48 11.93 -0.44
CA VAL A 17 -16.53 11.73 -1.56
C VAL A 17 -16.90 12.55 -2.80
N ASN A 18 -17.84 13.48 -2.71
CA ASN A 18 -18.30 14.32 -3.82
C ASN A 18 -18.84 13.54 -5.03
N PHE A 19 -19.55 12.43 -4.78
CA PHE A 19 -20.24 11.65 -5.82
C PHE A 19 -21.73 11.97 -5.90
N SER A 20 -22.27 12.80 -5.02
CA SER A 20 -23.66 13.24 -5.04
C SER A 20 -23.89 14.22 -6.20
N GLY A 21 -25.02 14.04 -6.92
CA GLY A 21 -25.37 14.89 -8.06
C GLY A 21 -24.69 14.52 -9.40
N ASP A 22 -23.89 13.46 -9.43
CA ASP A 22 -23.40 12.87 -10.69
C ASP A 22 -24.44 11.87 -11.21
N LEU A 23 -25.25 12.30 -12.18
CA LEU A 23 -26.32 11.49 -12.77
C LEU A 23 -25.82 10.14 -13.33
N SER A 24 -24.56 10.07 -13.78
CA SER A 24 -23.96 8.83 -14.25
C SER A 24 -23.73 7.81 -13.14
N LEU A 25 -23.63 8.28 -11.90
CA LEU A 25 -23.43 7.46 -10.71
C LEU A 25 -24.72 7.17 -9.94
N ASP A 26 -25.74 8.02 -10.10
CA ASP A 26 -26.99 7.89 -9.33
C ASP A 26 -27.78 6.64 -9.71
N GLY A 27 -27.71 6.20 -10.95
CA GLY A 27 -28.36 4.97 -11.43
C GLY A 27 -27.57 3.68 -11.26
N MET A 28 -26.38 3.70 -10.68
CA MET A 28 -25.52 2.50 -10.61
C MET A 28 -26.04 1.39 -9.68
N TYR A 29 -26.99 1.67 -8.82
CA TYR A 29 -27.66 0.65 -8.01
C TYR A 29 -28.38 -0.38 -8.89
N THR A 30 -28.80 -0.04 -10.11
CA THR A 30 -29.42 -0.97 -11.05
C THR A 30 -28.51 -2.11 -11.53
N TRP A 31 -27.23 -2.06 -11.22
CA TRP A 31 -26.29 -3.16 -11.46
C TRP A 31 -26.44 -4.30 -10.43
N ILE A 32 -27.23 -4.08 -9.37
CA ILE A 32 -27.57 -5.09 -8.38
C ILE A 32 -28.83 -5.80 -8.87
N SER A 33 -28.77 -7.12 -9.02
CA SER A 33 -29.92 -7.94 -9.42
C SER A 33 -30.60 -8.52 -8.16
N GLU A 34 -31.91 -8.63 -8.21
CA GLU A 34 -32.73 -9.28 -7.17
C GLU A 34 -32.67 -10.80 -7.23
N GLU A 35 -32.23 -11.36 -8.36
CA GLU A 35 -32.21 -12.80 -8.59
C GLU A 35 -30.79 -13.32 -8.81
N LEU A 36 -30.56 -14.54 -8.35
CA LEU A 36 -29.35 -15.29 -8.62
C LEU A 36 -29.52 -16.10 -9.91
N ASP A 37 -28.83 -15.67 -10.95
CA ASP A 37 -28.75 -16.39 -12.23
C ASP A 37 -28.13 -17.79 -12.04
N PRO A 38 -28.65 -18.85 -12.69
CA PRO A 38 -28.10 -20.19 -12.59
C PRO A 38 -26.61 -20.31 -12.93
N GLY A 39 -26.09 -19.48 -13.87
CA GLY A 39 -24.68 -19.44 -14.20
C GLY A 39 -23.82 -18.82 -13.08
N LEU A 40 -24.38 -17.89 -12.31
CA LEU A 40 -23.73 -17.38 -11.10
C LEU A 40 -23.80 -18.39 -9.96
N ALA A 41 -24.89 -19.14 -9.84
CA ALA A 41 -25.00 -20.24 -8.87
C ALA A 41 -23.95 -21.33 -9.14
N GLN A 42 -23.78 -21.73 -10.41
CA GLN A 42 -22.71 -22.65 -10.82
C GLN A 42 -21.32 -22.10 -10.45
N PHE A 43 -21.07 -20.82 -10.73
CA PHE A 43 -19.81 -20.17 -10.35
C PHE A 43 -19.51 -20.29 -8.84
N HIS A 44 -20.52 -20.11 -7.98
CA HIS A 44 -20.35 -20.32 -6.54
C HIS A 44 -19.99 -21.76 -6.19
N GLY A 45 -20.56 -22.74 -6.89
CA GLY A 45 -20.25 -24.16 -6.74
C GLY A 45 -18.80 -24.51 -7.10
N GLU A 46 -18.15 -23.73 -7.95
CA GLU A 46 -16.74 -23.90 -8.34
C GLU A 46 -15.74 -23.22 -7.38
N CYS A 47 -16.23 -22.44 -6.42
CA CYS A 47 -15.36 -21.76 -5.45
C CYS A 47 -14.80 -22.74 -4.43
N HIS A 48 -13.52 -22.56 -4.06
CA HIS A 48 -12.85 -23.40 -3.06
C HIS A 48 -13.36 -23.15 -1.63
N PHE A 49 -13.91 -21.99 -1.35
CA PHE A 49 -14.51 -21.59 -0.09
C PHE A 49 -15.42 -20.38 -0.32
N LEU A 50 -16.31 -20.11 0.62
CA LEU A 50 -17.25 -19.00 0.58
C LEU A 50 -17.10 -18.14 1.85
N PRO A 51 -16.48 -16.97 1.77
CA PRO A 51 -16.54 -15.98 2.83
C PRO A 51 -17.96 -15.43 2.97
N ILE A 52 -18.48 -15.43 4.18
CA ILE A 52 -19.78 -14.85 4.51
C ILE A 52 -19.69 -13.87 5.68
N THR A 53 -20.64 -12.96 5.77
CA THR A 53 -20.89 -12.10 6.94
C THR A 53 -22.13 -12.58 7.64
N THR A 54 -22.04 -12.71 8.95
CA THR A 54 -23.14 -12.92 9.87
C THR A 54 -23.10 -11.89 10.98
N MET A 55 -24.11 -11.86 11.85
CA MET A 55 -24.21 -10.89 12.94
C MET A 55 -24.43 -11.62 14.26
N ASP A 56 -23.70 -11.22 15.30
CA ASP A 56 -23.88 -11.78 16.64
C ASP A 56 -25.10 -11.16 17.35
N SER A 57 -25.38 -11.63 18.56
CA SER A 57 -26.50 -11.14 19.38
C SER A 57 -26.37 -9.68 19.82
N GLN A 58 -25.17 -9.10 19.71
CA GLN A 58 -24.91 -7.69 20.02
C GLN A 58 -24.98 -6.79 18.77
N GLY A 59 -25.30 -7.36 17.60
CA GLY A 59 -25.37 -6.63 16.33
C GLY A 59 -24.02 -6.43 15.66
N ARG A 60 -22.94 -7.02 16.17
CA ARG A 60 -21.61 -6.89 15.57
C ARG A 60 -21.48 -7.84 14.38
N PRO A 61 -20.99 -7.37 13.20
CA PRO A 61 -20.70 -8.25 12.09
C PRO A 61 -19.48 -9.13 12.39
N TRP A 62 -19.55 -10.39 11.97
CA TRP A 62 -18.45 -11.34 11.97
C TRP A 62 -18.33 -11.96 10.58
N GLY A 63 -17.11 -12.00 10.05
CA GLY A 63 -16.84 -12.77 8.85
C GLY A 63 -16.63 -14.24 9.21
N SER A 64 -17.16 -15.14 8.39
CA SER A 64 -16.98 -16.60 8.48
C SER A 64 -16.40 -17.11 7.17
N ILE A 65 -15.65 -18.22 7.21
CA ILE A 65 -15.12 -18.88 6.03
C ILE A 65 -15.74 -20.27 5.93
N LEU A 66 -16.71 -20.42 5.06
CA LEU A 66 -17.31 -21.71 4.76
C LEU A 66 -16.46 -22.45 3.73
N ALA A 67 -16.08 -23.69 4.01
CA ALA A 67 -15.26 -24.49 3.11
C ALA A 67 -15.82 -25.91 2.95
N PRO A 68 -15.64 -26.54 1.78
CA PRO A 68 -16.04 -27.93 1.57
C PRO A 68 -15.15 -28.88 2.37
N LYS A 69 -15.69 -30.01 2.76
CA LYS A 69 -14.93 -31.09 3.40
C LYS A 69 -13.72 -31.47 2.54
N GLY A 70 -12.53 -31.40 3.13
CA GLY A 70 -11.27 -31.66 2.45
C GLY A 70 -10.90 -30.66 1.34
N GLY A 71 -11.54 -29.49 1.27
CA GLY A 71 -11.17 -28.39 0.38
C GLY A 71 -11.53 -28.57 -1.10
N ARG A 72 -12.29 -29.56 -1.46
CA ARG A 72 -12.68 -29.83 -2.88
C ARG A 72 -13.97 -29.10 -3.23
N PRO A 73 -13.96 -28.15 -4.18
CA PRO A 73 -15.17 -27.50 -4.66
C PRO A 73 -16.10 -28.50 -5.36
N GLY A 74 -17.37 -28.15 -5.51
CA GLY A 74 -18.35 -28.96 -6.23
C GLY A 74 -19.74 -28.91 -5.61
N SER A 75 -20.66 -29.65 -6.21
CA SER A 75 -22.09 -29.68 -5.83
C SER A 75 -22.37 -30.17 -4.41
N ASN A 76 -21.43 -30.87 -3.78
CA ASN A 76 -21.56 -31.27 -2.38
C ASN A 76 -21.29 -30.13 -1.42
N PHE A 77 -20.66 -29.04 -1.87
CA PHE A 77 -20.38 -27.83 -1.08
C PHE A 77 -21.47 -26.78 -1.30
N ILE A 78 -21.61 -26.27 -2.52
CA ILE A 78 -22.63 -25.26 -2.87
C ILE A 78 -23.50 -25.83 -3.98
N GLN A 79 -24.79 -25.86 -3.72
CA GLN A 79 -25.81 -26.45 -4.58
C GLN A 79 -26.88 -25.40 -4.89
N TYR A 80 -27.19 -25.20 -6.16
CA TYR A 80 -28.38 -24.45 -6.55
C TYR A 80 -29.63 -25.32 -6.36
N ILE A 81 -30.57 -24.87 -5.54
CA ILE A 81 -31.80 -25.61 -5.22
C ILE A 81 -33.05 -24.93 -5.78
N GLY A 82 -32.86 -24.04 -6.78
CA GLY A 82 -33.94 -23.32 -7.46
C GLY A 82 -34.34 -22.02 -6.77
N GLU A 83 -35.11 -21.18 -7.45
CA GLU A 83 -35.69 -19.92 -6.90
C GLU A 83 -34.69 -19.03 -6.16
N SER A 84 -33.56 -18.75 -6.79
CA SER A 84 -32.46 -17.95 -6.17
C SER A 84 -31.97 -18.49 -4.83
N ARG A 85 -32.02 -19.80 -4.60
CA ARG A 85 -31.58 -20.43 -3.36
C ARG A 85 -30.33 -21.29 -3.56
N LEU A 86 -29.41 -21.15 -2.58
CA LEU A 86 -28.21 -21.95 -2.48
C LEU A 86 -28.23 -22.78 -1.19
N ARG A 87 -27.98 -24.08 -1.32
CA ARG A 87 -27.62 -24.91 -0.16
C ARG A 87 -26.12 -24.98 -0.04
N VAL A 88 -25.59 -24.60 1.13
CA VAL A 88 -24.17 -24.63 1.44
C VAL A 88 -23.91 -25.64 2.54
N ASN A 89 -23.16 -26.71 2.24
CA ASN A 89 -22.73 -27.71 3.20
C ASN A 89 -21.24 -27.51 3.48
N ALA A 90 -20.90 -27.00 4.65
CA ALA A 90 -19.56 -26.62 4.97
C ALA A 90 -18.98 -27.40 6.14
N GLN A 91 -17.71 -27.74 6.04
CA GLN A 91 -16.89 -28.10 7.19
C GLN A 91 -16.49 -26.80 7.89
N VAL A 92 -16.64 -26.78 9.20
CA VAL A 92 -16.26 -25.68 10.08
C VAL A 92 -15.36 -26.22 11.21
N TRP A 93 -14.83 -25.34 12.04
CA TRP A 93 -13.88 -25.68 13.11
C TRP A 93 -14.15 -24.84 14.35
N ASP A 94 -13.58 -25.22 15.48
CA ASP A 94 -13.66 -24.43 16.69
C ASP A 94 -13.12 -23.03 16.47
N GLY A 95 -13.83 -22.02 17.00
CA GLY A 95 -13.53 -20.61 16.77
C GLY A 95 -14.13 -20.02 15.48
N GLU A 96 -14.75 -20.83 14.61
CA GLU A 96 -15.45 -20.33 13.42
C GLU A 96 -16.71 -19.55 13.82
N PRO A 97 -16.83 -18.27 13.42
CA PRO A 97 -17.92 -17.41 13.90
C PRO A 97 -19.33 -17.91 13.63
N ILE A 98 -19.57 -18.64 12.52
CA ILE A 98 -20.89 -19.20 12.19
C ILE A 98 -21.42 -20.14 13.28
N LEU A 99 -20.56 -20.78 14.05
CA LEU A 99 -20.97 -21.70 15.13
C LEU A 99 -21.70 -20.98 16.26
N ARG A 100 -21.42 -19.67 16.45
CA ARG A 100 -22.07 -18.85 17.49
C ARG A 100 -23.12 -17.88 16.94
N THR A 101 -23.08 -17.59 15.63
CA THR A 101 -24.00 -16.64 15.00
C THR A 101 -25.10 -17.30 14.18
N GLY A 102 -24.91 -18.58 13.79
CA GLY A 102 -25.81 -19.32 12.90
C GLY A 102 -27.16 -19.62 13.53
N LYS A 103 -28.23 -19.26 12.83
CA LYS A 103 -29.64 -19.55 13.19
C LYS A 103 -30.54 -19.40 11.98
N ASP A 104 -31.73 -19.93 12.06
CA ASP A 104 -32.78 -19.73 11.05
C ASP A 104 -33.16 -18.24 10.96
N ASN A 105 -33.55 -17.84 9.77
CA ASN A 105 -34.00 -16.48 9.44
C ASN A 105 -32.97 -15.36 9.73
N MET A 106 -31.68 -15.71 9.86
CA MET A 106 -30.64 -14.69 9.99
C MET A 106 -30.33 -14.05 8.63
N LEU A 107 -29.94 -12.78 8.65
CA LEU A 107 -29.36 -12.12 7.49
C LEU A 107 -27.97 -12.71 7.19
N VAL A 108 -27.61 -12.76 5.91
CA VAL A 108 -26.32 -13.23 5.45
C VAL A 108 -25.89 -12.51 4.19
N ALA A 109 -24.60 -12.30 4.03
CA ALA A 109 -24.01 -11.89 2.75
C ALA A 109 -22.77 -12.74 2.48
N GLY A 110 -22.45 -12.98 1.21
CA GLY A 110 -21.31 -13.80 0.82
C GLY A 110 -20.60 -13.26 -0.42
N ILE A 111 -19.41 -13.80 -0.67
CA ILE A 111 -18.65 -13.51 -1.87
C ILE A 111 -17.94 -14.76 -2.39
N GLY A 112 -18.28 -15.16 -3.62
CA GLY A 112 -17.52 -16.16 -4.36
C GLY A 112 -16.35 -15.53 -5.10
N ILE A 113 -15.18 -16.17 -5.07
CA ILE A 113 -13.98 -15.71 -5.79
C ILE A 113 -13.29 -16.90 -6.45
N HIS A 114 -13.06 -16.78 -7.76
CA HIS A 114 -12.17 -17.65 -8.51
C HIS A 114 -10.85 -16.92 -8.77
N PHE A 115 -9.86 -17.18 -7.93
CA PHE A 115 -8.57 -16.44 -7.92
C PHE A 115 -7.78 -16.52 -9.23
N PRO A 116 -7.71 -17.69 -9.94
CA PRO A 116 -6.97 -17.77 -11.19
C PRO A 116 -7.50 -16.86 -12.30
N THR A 117 -8.81 -16.61 -12.35
CA THR A 117 -9.43 -15.71 -13.36
C THR A 117 -9.75 -14.33 -12.81
N ARG A 118 -9.54 -14.09 -11.52
CA ARG A 118 -9.96 -12.87 -10.82
C ARG A 118 -11.46 -12.57 -10.96
N ARG A 119 -12.27 -13.60 -11.17
CA ARG A 119 -13.74 -13.47 -11.21
C ARG A 119 -14.28 -13.50 -9.78
N ARG A 120 -15.26 -12.65 -9.48
CA ARG A 120 -15.98 -12.64 -8.20
C ARG A 120 -17.45 -12.30 -8.38
N ASN A 121 -18.28 -12.80 -7.49
CA ASN A 121 -19.69 -12.43 -7.39
C ASN A 121 -20.06 -12.28 -5.92
N LYS A 122 -20.78 -11.21 -5.57
CA LYS A 122 -21.31 -10.97 -4.23
C LYS A 122 -22.78 -11.31 -4.19
N ILE A 123 -23.20 -11.91 -3.10
CA ILE A 123 -24.59 -12.27 -2.80
C ILE A 123 -24.98 -11.75 -1.43
N ALA A 124 -26.24 -11.40 -1.26
CA ALA A 124 -26.83 -11.12 0.05
C ALA A 124 -28.27 -11.64 0.11
N GLY A 125 -28.78 -11.82 1.32
CA GLY A 125 -30.13 -12.30 1.58
C GLY A 125 -30.28 -12.82 3.00
N SER A 126 -31.00 -13.93 3.15
CA SER A 126 -31.25 -14.56 4.45
C SER A 126 -31.03 -16.07 4.40
N VAL A 127 -30.84 -16.68 5.56
CA VAL A 127 -30.77 -18.13 5.74
C VAL A 127 -32.13 -18.63 6.18
N SER A 128 -32.84 -19.37 5.33
CA SER A 128 -34.14 -19.94 5.65
C SER A 128 -34.04 -21.15 6.58
N ARG A 129 -32.93 -21.85 6.55
CA ARG A 129 -32.65 -23.04 7.38
C ARG A 129 -31.19 -23.10 7.72
N TYR A 130 -30.87 -23.27 8.99
CA TYR A 130 -29.53 -23.52 9.52
C TYR A 130 -29.51 -24.81 10.32
N GLU A 131 -28.61 -25.70 9.99
CA GLU A 131 -28.44 -26.98 10.70
C GLU A 131 -26.97 -27.20 11.03
N ARG A 132 -26.73 -27.70 12.24
CA ARG A 132 -25.43 -28.20 12.66
C ARG A 132 -25.54 -29.73 12.85
N ALA A 133 -24.63 -30.50 12.25
CA ALA A 133 -24.61 -31.95 12.40
C ALA A 133 -24.44 -32.36 13.86
N ARG A 134 -25.24 -33.31 14.32
CA ARG A 134 -25.27 -33.76 15.73
C ARG A 134 -24.04 -34.57 16.12
N ASP A 135 -23.53 -35.39 15.17
CA ASP A 135 -22.50 -36.39 15.44
C ASP A 135 -21.07 -35.85 15.34
N ASP A 136 -20.83 -34.78 14.57
CA ASP A 136 -19.51 -34.24 14.28
C ASP A 136 -19.36 -32.76 14.77
N GLY A 137 -20.49 -32.05 14.95
CA GLY A 137 -20.46 -30.64 15.40
C GLY A 137 -19.69 -29.65 14.53
N HIS A 138 -18.91 -30.17 13.56
CA HIS A 138 -18.06 -29.41 12.65
C HIS A 138 -18.57 -29.38 11.21
N VAL A 139 -19.81 -29.78 11.00
CA VAL A 139 -20.50 -29.66 9.71
C VAL A 139 -21.75 -28.81 9.90
N VAL A 140 -21.88 -27.78 9.05
CA VAL A 140 -23.07 -26.94 8.99
C VAL A 140 -23.69 -26.98 7.61
N SER A 141 -25.01 -26.87 7.57
CA SER A 141 -25.80 -26.74 6.35
C SER A 141 -26.66 -25.51 6.43
N LEU A 142 -26.60 -24.67 5.37
CA LEU A 142 -27.35 -23.41 5.26
C LEU A 142 -28.15 -23.42 3.95
N ASP A 143 -29.45 -23.16 4.04
CA ASP A 143 -30.29 -22.84 2.87
C ASP A 143 -30.40 -21.31 2.78
N MET A 144 -29.65 -20.72 1.87
CA MET A 144 -29.60 -19.26 1.67
C MET A 144 -30.60 -18.84 0.59
N VAL A 145 -31.49 -17.93 0.91
CA VAL A 145 -32.32 -17.21 -0.06
C VAL A 145 -31.55 -15.96 -0.49
N VAL A 146 -31.13 -15.91 -1.74
CA VAL A 146 -30.37 -14.80 -2.32
C VAL A 146 -31.36 -13.85 -2.97
N ASN A 147 -31.44 -12.62 -2.47
CA ASN A 147 -32.29 -11.57 -3.02
C ASN A 147 -31.49 -10.36 -3.52
N GLU A 148 -30.18 -10.43 -3.48
CA GLU A 148 -29.30 -9.42 -4.02
C GLU A 148 -28.01 -10.04 -4.54
N THR A 149 -27.68 -9.78 -5.79
CA THR A 149 -26.42 -10.22 -6.39
C THR A 149 -25.78 -9.13 -7.21
N ILE A 150 -24.45 -9.05 -7.17
CA ILE A 150 -23.68 -8.16 -8.03
C ILE A 150 -22.36 -8.83 -8.44
N GLY A 151 -22.12 -8.87 -9.74
CA GLY A 151 -20.88 -9.41 -10.35
C GLY A 151 -19.88 -8.33 -10.70
N ASN A 152 -18.90 -8.59 -10.99
CA ASN A 152 -17.67 -9.05 -11.61
C ASN A 152 -16.70 -7.87 -11.82
N CYS A 153 -15.91 -7.53 -10.78
CA CYS A 153 -14.79 -6.62 -10.95
C CYS A 153 -13.48 -7.33 -10.57
N PRO A 154 -12.53 -7.56 -11.51
CA PRO A 154 -11.29 -8.29 -11.27
C PRO A 154 -10.24 -7.47 -10.51
N LYS A 155 -10.47 -6.18 -10.29
CA LYS A 155 -9.51 -5.28 -9.64
C LYS A 155 -9.22 -5.72 -8.21
N TYR A 156 -7.94 -5.64 -7.84
CA TYR A 156 -7.42 -5.93 -6.49
C TYR A 156 -7.55 -7.39 -6.02
N ILE A 157 -7.90 -8.32 -6.91
CA ILE A 157 -7.77 -9.75 -6.65
C ILE A 157 -6.36 -10.17 -7.07
N ASN A 158 -5.54 -10.60 -6.11
CA ASN A 158 -4.23 -11.17 -6.39
C ASN A 158 -4.42 -12.57 -6.97
N LEU A 159 -3.79 -12.84 -8.11
CA LEU A 159 -3.89 -14.13 -8.77
C LEU A 159 -3.13 -15.17 -7.94
N ARG A 160 -3.77 -16.27 -7.66
CA ARG A 160 -3.17 -17.43 -7.01
C ARG A 160 -3.86 -18.70 -7.45
N HIS A 161 -3.12 -19.80 -7.41
CA HIS A 161 -3.63 -21.13 -7.66
C HIS A 161 -3.81 -21.83 -6.31
N LEU A 162 -5.00 -22.36 -6.06
CA LEU A 162 -5.35 -23.02 -4.83
C LEU A 162 -5.60 -24.49 -5.09
N SER A 163 -5.21 -25.34 -4.16
CA SER A 163 -5.43 -26.79 -4.18
C SER A 163 -6.04 -27.25 -2.86
N PRO A 164 -6.86 -28.32 -2.90
CA PRO A 164 -7.40 -28.95 -1.71
C PRO A 164 -6.30 -29.42 -0.76
N HIS A 165 -6.57 -29.31 0.55
CA HIS A 165 -5.70 -29.77 1.62
C HIS A 165 -6.55 -30.44 2.69
N SER A 166 -6.67 -31.77 2.63
CA SER A 166 -7.62 -32.54 3.44
C SER A 166 -7.16 -32.80 4.88
N ASN A 167 -5.87 -32.64 5.16
CA ASN A 167 -5.27 -33.02 6.44
C ASN A 167 -5.08 -31.83 7.39
N THR A 168 -6.11 -30.96 7.50
CA THR A 168 -6.10 -29.83 8.42
C THR A 168 -6.28 -30.29 9.86
N GLN A 169 -5.62 -29.61 10.79
CA GLN A 169 -5.77 -29.76 12.24
C GLN A 169 -6.10 -28.38 12.86
N PRO A 170 -7.34 -27.90 12.68
CA PRO A 170 -7.74 -26.59 13.17
C PRO A 170 -7.56 -26.48 14.68
N ARG A 171 -6.92 -25.38 15.10
CA ARG A 171 -6.69 -25.10 16.52
C ARG A 171 -6.86 -23.62 16.79
N VAL A 172 -7.74 -23.27 17.71
CA VAL A 172 -7.83 -21.91 18.23
C VAL A 172 -6.54 -21.57 18.96
N ALA A 173 -5.78 -20.65 18.42
CA ALA A 173 -4.52 -20.18 19.02
C ALA A 173 -4.79 -19.15 20.12
N THR A 174 -5.68 -18.20 19.81
CA THR A 174 -6.11 -17.17 20.76
C THR A 174 -7.48 -16.63 20.37
N GLU A 175 -8.29 -16.31 21.38
CA GLU A 175 -9.61 -15.72 21.19
C GLU A 175 -9.89 -14.69 22.29
N LYS A 176 -10.38 -13.52 21.90
CA LYS A 176 -10.97 -12.51 22.78
C LYS A 176 -12.17 -11.90 22.06
N LEU A 177 -13.36 -12.29 22.47
CA LEU A 177 -14.60 -11.77 21.87
C LEU A 177 -14.92 -10.33 22.31
N HIS A 178 -14.27 -9.88 23.39
CA HIS A 178 -14.35 -8.52 23.92
C HIS A 178 -12.96 -8.10 24.39
N LEU A 179 -12.37 -7.12 23.72
CA LEU A 179 -11.13 -6.47 24.14
C LEU A 179 -11.45 -5.33 25.09
N MET A 180 -10.72 -5.26 26.19
CA MET A 180 -10.80 -4.13 27.12
C MET A 180 -10.15 -2.87 26.50
N ASP A 181 -10.40 -1.71 27.07
CA ASP A 181 -9.95 -0.43 26.49
C ASP A 181 -8.43 -0.27 26.45
N ASP A 182 -7.71 -0.88 27.37
CA ASP A 182 -6.26 -0.86 27.51
C ASP A 182 -5.55 -2.02 26.79
N GLU A 183 -6.30 -2.93 26.15
CA GLU A 183 -5.74 -4.06 25.44
C GLU A 183 -5.41 -3.75 23.98
N SER A 184 -4.30 -4.26 23.48
CA SER A 184 -3.88 -4.25 22.09
C SER A 184 -3.93 -5.65 21.47
N LEU A 185 -3.77 -5.72 20.14
CA LEU A 185 -3.56 -6.99 19.46
C LEU A 185 -2.16 -7.53 19.79
N PRO A 186 -2.00 -8.84 19.99
CA PRO A 186 -0.69 -9.48 20.08
C PRO A 186 0.15 -9.21 18.82
N ASP A 187 1.46 -9.11 18.97
CA ASP A 187 2.40 -8.87 17.86
C ASP A 187 2.29 -9.93 16.76
N GLU A 188 1.99 -11.17 17.10
CA GLU A 188 1.75 -12.24 16.14
C GLU A 188 0.59 -11.88 15.19
N LEU A 189 -0.51 -11.36 15.72
CA LEU A 189 -1.68 -10.96 14.92
C LEU A 189 -1.39 -9.70 14.10
N VAL A 190 -0.66 -8.74 14.65
CA VAL A 190 -0.20 -7.55 13.91
C VAL A 190 0.66 -7.99 12.72
N ASN A 191 1.63 -8.87 12.93
CA ASN A 191 2.48 -9.40 11.86
C ASN A 191 1.68 -10.19 10.83
N PHE A 192 0.69 -10.96 11.24
CA PHE A 192 -0.22 -11.68 10.35
C PHE A 192 -1.01 -10.73 9.43
N ILE A 193 -1.54 -9.64 9.99
CA ILE A 193 -2.22 -8.58 9.23
C ILE A 193 -1.27 -7.92 8.23
N LEU A 194 -0.07 -7.54 8.67
CA LEU A 194 0.94 -6.88 7.82
C LEU A 194 1.50 -7.80 6.73
N ALA A 195 1.46 -9.12 6.91
CA ALA A 195 1.84 -10.09 5.89
C ALA A 195 0.74 -10.37 4.86
N SER A 196 -0.49 -9.92 5.13
CA SER A 196 -1.67 -10.21 4.30
C SER A 196 -1.75 -9.30 3.08
N ASP A 197 -2.27 -9.84 1.99
CA ASP A 197 -2.52 -9.15 0.71
C ASP A 197 -4.01 -9.15 0.32
N THR A 198 -4.83 -9.75 1.14
CA THR A 198 -6.28 -9.95 0.91
C THR A 198 -7.00 -9.92 2.26
N VAL A 199 -8.12 -9.22 2.33
CA VAL A 199 -9.04 -9.20 3.47
C VAL A 199 -10.47 -9.29 3.00
N PHE A 200 -11.30 -10.01 3.74
CA PHE A 200 -12.74 -10.04 3.56
C PHE A 200 -13.38 -9.05 4.53
N LEU A 201 -14.14 -8.09 3.98
CA LEU A 201 -14.78 -6.99 4.70
C LEU A 201 -16.26 -7.30 4.87
N GLY A 202 -16.68 -7.63 6.07
CA GLY A 202 -18.07 -7.78 6.46
C GLY A 202 -18.64 -6.48 7.02
N THR A 203 -19.87 -6.14 6.62
CA THR A 203 -20.57 -4.92 7.07
C THR A 203 -22.05 -5.18 7.30
N THR A 204 -22.71 -4.31 8.04
CA THR A 204 -24.14 -4.42 8.36
C THR A 204 -24.83 -3.09 8.12
N TYR A 205 -26.06 -3.15 7.64
CA TYR A 205 -27.01 -2.06 7.62
C TYR A 205 -28.25 -2.45 8.42
N VAL A 206 -28.62 -1.63 9.38
CA VAL A 206 -29.85 -1.78 10.16
C VAL A 206 -30.80 -0.65 9.74
N ALA A 207 -31.89 -1.01 9.12
CA ALA A 207 -32.84 -0.07 8.57
C ALA A 207 -33.60 0.68 9.69
N PRO A 208 -33.63 2.02 9.66
CA PRO A 208 -34.58 2.77 10.48
C PRO A 208 -36.02 2.34 10.13
N HIS A 209 -36.90 2.28 11.11
CA HIS A 209 -38.27 1.80 10.93
C HIS A 209 -39.02 2.50 9.77
N LYS A 210 -38.80 3.81 9.60
CA LYS A 210 -39.42 4.61 8.52
C LYS A 210 -38.91 4.29 7.11
N GLU A 211 -37.71 3.75 6.98
CA GLU A 211 -37.06 3.44 5.70
C GLU A 211 -37.02 1.94 5.40
N ALA A 212 -37.43 1.08 6.34
CA ALA A 212 -37.28 -0.37 6.26
C ALA A 212 -38.01 -1.02 5.07
N ALA A 213 -39.13 -0.44 4.63
CA ALA A 213 -39.87 -0.93 3.46
C ALA A 213 -39.12 -0.66 2.15
N LEU A 214 -38.39 0.47 2.05
CA LEU A 214 -37.66 0.86 0.84
C LEU A 214 -36.21 0.35 0.89
N PHE A 215 -35.57 0.41 2.04
CA PHE A 215 -34.21 0.00 2.29
C PHE A 215 -34.17 -1.00 3.46
N PRO A 216 -34.46 -2.28 3.22
CA PRO A 216 -34.49 -3.28 4.31
C PRO A 216 -33.08 -3.49 4.90
N SER A 217 -33.05 -3.94 6.16
CA SER A 217 -31.80 -4.33 6.82
C SER A 217 -31.10 -5.43 6.03
N HIS A 218 -29.80 -5.32 5.86
CA HIS A 218 -29.01 -6.29 5.12
C HIS A 218 -27.55 -6.36 5.60
N LEU A 219 -26.86 -7.39 5.21
CA LEU A 219 -25.42 -7.53 5.41
C LEU A 219 -24.68 -7.31 4.09
N GLY A 220 -23.40 -7.00 4.20
CA GLY A 220 -22.50 -6.92 3.06
C GLY A 220 -21.25 -7.75 3.29
N MET A 221 -20.79 -8.47 2.25
CA MET A 221 -19.49 -9.10 2.21
C MET A 221 -18.73 -8.60 1.00
N ASN A 222 -17.48 -8.18 1.19
CA ASN A 222 -16.64 -7.70 0.11
C ASN A 222 -15.22 -8.22 0.28
N GLN A 223 -14.46 -8.24 -0.80
CA GLN A 223 -13.02 -8.51 -0.79
C GLN A 223 -12.29 -7.21 -1.07
N ARG A 224 -11.26 -6.94 -0.27
CA ARG A 224 -10.26 -5.91 -0.51
C ARG A 224 -8.91 -6.58 -0.70
N GLY A 225 -8.08 -6.06 -1.59
CA GLY A 225 -6.75 -6.60 -1.81
C GLY A 225 -5.79 -5.53 -2.27
N GLY A 226 -4.52 -5.82 -2.09
CA GLY A 226 -3.42 -4.92 -2.40
C GLY A 226 -2.10 -5.66 -2.43
N LEU A 227 -1.00 -4.94 -2.32
CA LEU A 227 0.30 -5.52 -2.01
C LEU A 227 0.30 -5.99 -0.54
N ARG A 228 1.17 -6.93 -0.19
CA ARG A 228 1.34 -7.34 1.21
C ARG A 228 1.62 -6.14 2.10
N GLY A 229 0.88 -6.00 3.19
CA GLY A 229 0.97 -4.87 4.09
C GLY A 229 0.16 -3.64 3.66
N PHE A 230 -0.76 -3.75 2.69
CA PHE A 230 -1.62 -2.64 2.29
C PHE A 230 -2.58 -2.18 3.40
N ILE A 231 -2.88 -3.05 4.37
CA ILE A 231 -3.55 -2.69 5.62
C ILE A 231 -2.48 -2.45 6.67
N ARG A 232 -2.60 -1.33 7.37
CA ARG A 232 -1.67 -0.94 8.43
C ARG A 232 -2.33 -1.04 9.79
N VAL A 233 -1.53 -1.26 10.82
CA VAL A 233 -1.98 -1.29 12.23
C VAL A 233 -1.34 -0.11 12.94
N SER A 234 -2.16 0.70 13.62
CA SER A 234 -1.69 1.83 14.41
C SER A 234 -0.78 1.36 15.56
N ARG A 235 0.37 2.00 15.68
CA ARG A 235 1.30 1.77 16.80
C ARG A 235 0.87 2.50 18.08
N LYS A 236 -0.06 3.47 17.98
CA LYS A 236 -0.52 4.27 19.12
C LYS A 236 -1.36 3.46 20.11
N ASP A 237 -2.16 2.56 19.58
CA ASP A 237 -3.07 1.70 20.36
C ASP A 237 -2.87 0.21 20.09
N GLY A 238 -2.10 -0.15 19.06
CA GLY A 238 -1.81 -1.54 18.68
C GLY A 238 -3.03 -2.33 18.21
N ARG A 239 -4.18 -1.68 17.91
CA ARG A 239 -5.42 -2.37 17.55
C ARG A 239 -6.29 -1.67 16.51
N THR A 240 -6.02 -0.43 16.16
CA THR A 240 -6.70 0.26 15.07
C THR A 240 -6.05 -0.11 13.73
N LEU A 241 -6.82 -0.72 12.86
CA LEU A 241 -6.42 -1.03 11.48
C LEU A 241 -6.81 0.11 10.55
N ALA A 242 -5.97 0.40 9.55
CA ALA A 242 -6.23 1.36 8.49
C ALA A 242 -6.24 0.65 7.14
N LEU A 243 -7.40 0.62 6.49
CA LEU A 243 -7.65 0.02 5.18
C LEU A 243 -7.88 1.13 4.14
N PRO A 244 -6.93 1.38 3.23
CA PRO A 244 -7.15 2.32 2.13
C PRO A 244 -8.15 1.74 1.13
N ASP A 245 -9.16 2.53 0.74
CA ASP A 245 -10.03 2.17 -0.37
C ASP A 245 -9.37 2.57 -1.70
N PHE A 246 -9.60 1.78 -2.74
CA PHE A 246 -9.03 1.99 -4.06
C PHE A 246 -10.13 2.21 -5.10
N SER A 247 -9.77 2.81 -6.25
CA SER A 247 -10.73 3.14 -7.31
C SER A 247 -11.52 1.92 -7.78
N GLY A 248 -12.80 1.86 -7.41
CA GLY A 248 -13.75 0.78 -7.71
C GLY A 248 -14.80 1.16 -8.74
N ASN A 249 -15.97 0.57 -8.62
CA ASN A 249 -17.16 0.87 -9.43
C ASN A 249 -18.00 2.03 -8.85
N ARG A 250 -17.57 2.68 -7.77
CA ARG A 250 -18.24 3.80 -7.10
C ARG A 250 -19.62 3.50 -6.50
N ILE A 251 -20.01 2.25 -6.35
CA ILE A 251 -21.28 1.86 -5.70
C ILE A 251 -21.21 2.10 -4.18
N LEU A 252 -20.06 1.85 -3.54
CA LEU A 252 -19.75 2.17 -2.14
C LEU A 252 -20.62 1.47 -1.08
N THR A 253 -21.32 0.37 -1.38
CA THR A 253 -22.24 -0.30 -0.45
C THR A 253 -21.62 -0.60 0.92
N SER A 254 -20.42 -1.21 0.96
CA SER A 254 -19.77 -1.53 2.24
C SER A 254 -19.42 -0.28 3.06
N LEU A 255 -18.97 0.80 2.40
CA LEU A 255 -18.67 2.06 3.06
C LEU A 255 -19.95 2.74 3.56
N GLY A 256 -21.03 2.66 2.78
CA GLY A 256 -22.35 3.14 3.20
C GLY A 256 -22.88 2.42 4.43
N ASN A 257 -22.74 1.11 4.50
CA ASN A 257 -23.11 0.33 5.68
C ASN A 257 -22.32 0.79 6.92
N ILE A 258 -21.01 1.05 6.77
CA ILE A 258 -20.15 1.57 7.85
C ILE A 258 -20.63 2.97 8.29
N GLU A 259 -21.03 3.86 7.37
CA GLU A 259 -21.58 5.17 7.74
C GLU A 259 -22.86 5.07 8.56
N ALA A 260 -23.66 4.03 8.32
CA ALA A 260 -24.94 3.85 9.02
C ALA A 260 -24.78 3.20 10.40
N THR A 261 -23.85 2.25 10.58
CA THR A 261 -23.76 1.44 11.80
C THR A 261 -22.48 1.64 12.59
N HIS A 262 -21.45 2.19 11.96
CA HIS A 262 -20.09 2.30 12.52
C HIS A 262 -19.49 0.96 12.93
N LEU A 263 -19.89 -0.14 12.29
CA LEU A 263 -19.42 -1.48 12.56
C LEU A 263 -18.87 -2.15 11.29
N ALA A 264 -17.81 -2.95 11.47
CA ALA A 264 -17.27 -3.82 10.41
C ALA A 264 -16.59 -5.06 11.00
N SER A 265 -16.38 -6.06 10.15
CA SER A 265 -15.52 -7.20 10.43
C SER A 265 -14.47 -7.35 9.33
N PHE A 266 -13.24 -7.70 9.73
CA PHE A 266 -12.16 -8.04 8.81
C PHE A 266 -11.77 -9.49 9.04
N THR A 267 -11.75 -10.28 7.96
CA THR A 267 -11.30 -11.67 8.01
C THR A 267 -10.10 -11.84 7.10
N PHE A 268 -8.99 -12.29 7.66
CA PHE A 268 -7.74 -12.54 6.96
C PHE A 268 -7.49 -14.02 6.84
N VAL A 269 -6.94 -14.44 5.71
CA VAL A 269 -6.60 -15.83 5.42
C VAL A 269 -5.15 -15.91 4.94
N ASP A 270 -4.35 -16.74 5.59
CA ASP A 270 -3.05 -17.14 5.05
C ASP A 270 -3.21 -18.39 4.19
N PHE A 271 -3.11 -18.23 2.90
CA PHE A 271 -3.24 -19.33 1.94
C PHE A 271 -2.05 -20.30 1.94
N LYS A 272 -0.98 -20.04 2.66
CA LYS A 272 0.17 -20.96 2.82
C LYS A 272 -0.05 -21.91 3.98
N THR A 273 -0.44 -21.38 5.12
CA THR A 273 -0.60 -22.15 6.37
C THR A 273 -2.05 -22.57 6.63
N GLY A 274 -3.02 -21.89 6.00
CA GLY A 274 -4.45 -22.06 6.27
C GLY A 274 -4.91 -21.42 7.58
N ALA A 275 -4.09 -20.60 8.20
CA ALA A 275 -4.49 -19.82 9.37
C ALA A 275 -5.50 -18.74 8.99
N ILE A 276 -6.47 -18.49 9.87
CA ILE A 276 -7.52 -17.49 9.68
C ILE A 276 -7.61 -16.60 10.91
N LEU A 277 -7.65 -15.30 10.68
CA LEU A 277 -7.89 -14.29 11.71
C LEU A 277 -9.23 -13.61 11.46
N TYR A 278 -10.14 -13.73 12.40
CA TYR A 278 -11.45 -13.08 12.41
C TYR A 278 -11.41 -11.89 13.36
N LEU A 279 -11.76 -10.70 12.86
CA LEU A 279 -11.84 -9.47 13.64
C LEU A 279 -13.23 -8.87 13.52
N THR A 280 -13.73 -8.30 14.61
CA THR A 280 -14.89 -7.41 14.62
C THR A 280 -14.54 -6.11 15.33
N GLY A 281 -15.20 -5.01 15.00
CA GLY A 281 -14.90 -3.74 15.64
C GLY A 281 -15.74 -2.56 15.17
N GLU A 282 -15.41 -1.41 15.76
CA GLU A 282 -15.95 -0.12 15.36
C GLU A 282 -15.20 0.40 14.14
N ALA A 283 -15.94 0.88 13.13
CA ALA A 283 -15.38 1.32 11.88
C ALA A 283 -15.81 2.74 11.51
N LYS A 284 -14.89 3.47 10.85
CA LYS A 284 -15.14 4.83 10.34
C LYS A 284 -14.52 5.00 8.96
N ASN A 285 -15.21 5.72 8.07
CA ASN A 285 -14.63 6.15 6.80
C ASN A 285 -14.15 7.59 6.92
N LEU A 286 -12.87 7.79 6.75
CA LEU A 286 -12.20 9.08 6.76
C LEU A 286 -11.94 9.54 5.33
N VAL A 287 -12.09 10.83 5.05
CA VAL A 287 -11.87 11.43 3.74
C VAL A 287 -11.07 12.73 3.86
N GLY A 288 -10.43 13.17 2.78
CA GLY A 288 -9.72 14.43 2.73
C GLY A 288 -8.63 14.54 3.82
N GLU A 289 -8.62 15.64 4.57
CA GLU A 289 -7.58 15.91 5.58
C GLU A 289 -7.58 14.92 6.75
N ASP A 290 -8.74 14.37 7.13
CA ASP A 290 -8.80 13.36 8.20
C ASP A 290 -8.10 12.05 7.78
N ALA A 291 -8.27 11.63 6.53
CA ALA A 291 -7.55 10.49 5.98
C ALA A 291 -6.04 10.76 5.86
N LYS A 292 -5.65 11.94 5.38
CA LYS A 292 -4.25 12.35 5.23
C LYS A 292 -3.50 12.44 6.56
N ARG A 293 -4.17 12.87 7.64
CA ARG A 293 -3.55 12.89 8.99
C ARG A 293 -3.12 11.49 9.45
N ILE A 294 -3.83 10.46 9.04
CA ILE A 294 -3.50 9.08 9.39
C ILE A 294 -2.55 8.46 8.35
N MET A 295 -2.84 8.64 7.05
CA MET A 295 -2.08 8.06 5.94
C MET A 295 -1.78 9.16 4.90
N PRO A 296 -0.66 9.90 5.06
CA PRO A 296 -0.38 11.13 4.30
C PRO A 296 -0.38 10.97 2.78
N MET A 297 0.02 9.82 2.29
CA MET A 297 0.05 9.52 0.86
C MET A 297 -1.30 9.01 0.31
N HIS A 298 -2.35 8.92 1.12
CA HIS A 298 -3.68 8.50 0.69
C HIS A 298 -4.59 9.72 0.50
N ASN A 299 -4.76 10.16 -0.74
CA ASN A 299 -5.33 11.48 -1.03
C ASN A 299 -6.71 11.45 -1.71
N LYS A 300 -7.08 10.38 -2.40
CA LYS A 300 -8.21 10.41 -3.33
C LYS A 300 -9.45 9.67 -2.87
N MET A 301 -9.28 8.56 -2.22
CA MET A 301 -10.36 7.65 -1.83
C MET A 301 -10.49 7.61 -0.31
N PRO A 302 -11.59 7.11 0.24
CA PRO A 302 -11.76 6.94 1.68
C PRO A 302 -10.67 6.05 2.29
N LEU A 303 -10.35 6.32 3.55
CA LEU A 303 -9.58 5.47 4.44
C LEU A 303 -10.54 4.90 5.48
N THR A 304 -10.74 3.58 5.48
CA THR A 304 -11.55 2.94 6.51
C THR A 304 -10.67 2.56 7.69
N THR A 305 -10.99 3.04 8.89
CA THR A 305 -10.37 2.56 10.12
C THR A 305 -11.27 1.53 10.80
N LEU A 306 -10.66 0.50 11.39
CA LEU A 306 -11.33 -0.49 12.24
C LEU A 306 -10.64 -0.52 13.60
N PHE A 307 -11.32 -0.07 14.64
CA PHE A 307 -10.92 -0.26 16.02
C PHE A 307 -11.42 -1.61 16.50
N VAL A 308 -10.51 -2.57 16.64
CA VAL A 308 -10.85 -3.96 16.95
C VAL A 308 -11.41 -4.08 18.36
N THR A 309 -12.61 -4.64 18.49
CA THR A 309 -13.28 -4.91 19.76
C THR A 309 -13.34 -6.39 20.11
N GLY A 310 -13.03 -7.27 19.15
CA GLY A 310 -12.97 -8.71 19.37
C GLY A 310 -12.29 -9.44 18.23
N TYR A 311 -11.65 -10.56 18.56
CA TYR A 311 -10.97 -11.41 17.58
C TYR A 311 -10.98 -12.89 17.94
N THR A 312 -10.81 -13.73 16.91
CA THR A 312 -10.51 -15.16 17.02
C THR A 312 -9.42 -15.50 16.01
N PHE A 313 -8.35 -16.18 16.43
CA PHE A 313 -7.28 -16.64 15.55
C PHE A 313 -7.18 -18.15 15.58
N VAL A 314 -7.34 -18.76 14.41
CA VAL A 314 -7.35 -20.22 14.24
C VAL A 314 -6.23 -20.64 13.29
N LEU A 315 -5.37 -21.52 13.74
CA LEU A 315 -4.29 -22.10 12.93
C LEU A 315 -4.78 -23.29 12.16
N ASP A 316 -4.21 -23.51 10.97
CA ASP A 316 -4.42 -24.67 10.09
C ASP A 316 -5.92 -25.00 9.84
N ALA A 317 -6.74 -23.97 9.70
CA ALA A 317 -8.19 -24.09 9.61
C ALA A 317 -8.70 -24.32 8.18
N LEU A 318 -8.24 -23.50 7.22
CA LEU A 318 -8.73 -23.57 5.85
C LEU A 318 -8.25 -24.86 5.17
N PRO A 319 -9.16 -25.71 4.66
CA PRO A 319 -8.77 -26.96 3.97
C PRO A 319 -8.34 -26.72 2.51
N VAL A 320 -7.72 -25.58 2.24
CA VAL A 320 -7.22 -25.16 0.94
C VAL A 320 -5.86 -24.48 1.13
N ARG A 321 -4.93 -24.74 0.23
CA ARG A 321 -3.59 -24.13 0.25
C ARG A 321 -3.22 -23.57 -1.12
N GLN A 322 -2.32 -22.60 -1.12
CA GLN A 322 -1.66 -22.21 -2.36
C GLN A 322 -0.90 -23.40 -2.93
N THR A 323 -1.11 -23.68 -4.21
CA THR A 323 -0.48 -24.82 -4.90
C THR A 323 1.03 -24.70 -4.85
N VAL A 324 1.71 -25.77 -4.44
CA VAL A 324 3.17 -25.83 -4.33
C VAL A 324 3.81 -25.49 -5.68
N GLY A 325 4.87 -24.67 -5.65
CA GLY A 325 5.58 -24.23 -6.86
C GLY A 325 4.88 -23.09 -7.61
N THR A 326 3.80 -22.52 -7.09
CA THR A 326 3.14 -21.34 -7.67
C THR A 326 3.36 -20.09 -6.82
N ASP A 327 3.54 -18.95 -7.50
CA ASP A 327 3.64 -17.64 -6.85
C ASP A 327 2.31 -16.88 -6.93
N THR A 328 2.10 -16.03 -5.92
CA THR A 328 1.01 -15.06 -5.98
C THR A 328 1.40 -13.89 -6.87
N ALA A 329 0.63 -13.62 -7.93
CA ALA A 329 0.83 -12.45 -8.77
C ALA A 329 -0.09 -11.31 -8.30
N PRO A 330 0.48 -10.17 -7.84
CA PRO A 330 -0.32 -9.02 -7.44
C PRO A 330 -1.24 -8.53 -8.55
N SER A 331 -2.37 -7.96 -8.16
CA SER A 331 -3.24 -7.30 -9.13
C SER A 331 -2.50 -6.12 -9.79
N PRO A 332 -2.52 -5.99 -11.13
CA PRO A 332 -1.87 -4.88 -11.81
C PRO A 332 -2.46 -3.52 -11.44
N TYR A 333 -3.66 -3.51 -10.85
CA TYR A 333 -4.35 -2.31 -10.36
C TYR A 333 -3.95 -1.91 -8.94
N SER A 334 -3.21 -2.75 -8.20
CA SER A 334 -2.78 -2.43 -6.84
C SER A 334 -1.80 -1.27 -6.84
N PRO A 335 -2.07 -0.19 -6.08
CA PRO A 335 -1.13 0.91 -5.94
C PRO A 335 0.06 0.50 -5.07
N PRO A 336 1.14 1.31 -5.03
CA PRO A 336 2.21 1.16 -4.05
C PRO A 336 1.69 1.18 -2.62
N LEU A 337 2.45 0.59 -1.69
CA LEU A 337 2.14 0.64 -0.26
C LEU A 337 2.10 2.09 0.23
N ARG A 338 1.20 2.33 1.17
CA ARG A 338 1.05 3.60 1.87
C ARG A 338 1.18 3.33 3.36
N PHE A 339 1.95 4.17 4.03
CA PHE A 339 2.28 4.00 5.44
C PHE A 339 1.49 4.99 6.29
N LEU A 340 1.30 4.66 7.57
CA LEU A 340 0.75 5.61 8.54
C LEU A 340 1.80 6.70 8.84
N ALA A 341 1.34 7.89 9.16
CA ALA A 341 2.21 9.00 9.54
C ALA A 341 3.16 8.63 10.70
N GLU A 342 2.70 7.79 11.62
CA GLU A 342 3.45 7.33 12.78
C GLU A 342 4.44 6.19 12.49
N GLU A 343 4.31 5.50 11.37
CA GLU A 343 5.24 4.43 10.97
C GLU A 343 6.55 4.98 10.43
N ASP A 344 6.55 6.21 9.99
CA ASP A 344 7.74 6.91 9.50
C ASP A 344 8.68 7.34 10.66
N SER A 345 8.65 6.56 11.74
CA SER A 345 9.62 6.53 12.87
C SER A 345 10.08 7.91 13.39
N GLY A 346 9.19 8.88 13.45
CA GLY A 346 9.52 10.26 13.89
C GLY A 346 10.31 11.06 12.86
N HIS A 347 10.47 10.56 11.64
CA HIS A 347 11.18 11.24 10.55
C HIS A 347 10.24 11.93 9.56
N PHE A 348 8.92 11.74 9.70
CA PHE A 348 7.94 12.50 8.93
C PHE A 348 7.75 13.88 9.56
N THR A 349 8.19 14.91 8.84
CA THR A 349 7.90 16.29 9.20
C THR A 349 6.70 16.74 8.39
N SER A 350 5.51 16.73 9.01
CA SER A 350 4.31 17.29 8.39
C SER A 350 4.47 18.79 8.21
N THR A 351 4.10 19.27 7.06
CA THR A 351 3.97 20.71 6.80
C THR A 351 2.59 21.20 7.25
N LYS A 352 2.41 22.52 7.27
CA LYS A 352 1.08 23.10 7.52
C LYS A 352 0.09 22.58 6.46
N PRO A 353 -1.18 22.41 6.80
CA PRO A 353 -2.22 22.14 5.80
C PRO A 353 -2.13 23.16 4.66
N ASP A 354 -2.28 22.70 3.42
CA ASP A 354 -2.24 23.52 2.19
C ASP A 354 -0.92 24.28 1.93
N GLN A 355 0.20 23.85 2.53
CA GLN A 355 1.49 24.41 2.19
C GLN A 355 1.84 24.11 0.74
N THR A 356 2.26 25.16 0.01
CA THR A 356 2.73 25.06 -1.37
C THR A 356 4.20 25.44 -1.49
N VAL A 357 4.82 24.96 -2.57
CA VAL A 357 6.17 25.35 -2.98
C VAL A 357 6.14 25.79 -4.44
N LEU A 358 6.92 26.82 -4.74
CA LEU A 358 7.04 27.39 -6.07
C LEU A 358 8.26 26.80 -6.80
N LEU A 359 8.08 26.34 -8.03
CA LEU A 359 9.20 25.94 -8.89
C LEU A 359 9.95 27.20 -9.34
N THR A 360 11.22 27.33 -8.94
CA THR A 360 12.03 28.54 -9.15
C THR A 360 13.14 28.37 -10.17
N ARG A 361 13.66 27.15 -10.41
CA ARG A 361 14.76 26.92 -11.35
C ARG A 361 14.75 25.46 -11.86
N ILE A 362 15.23 25.27 -13.07
CA ILE A 362 15.41 23.96 -13.69
C ILE A 362 16.82 23.87 -14.27
N ASP A 363 17.64 22.93 -13.76
CA ASP A 363 18.96 22.63 -14.30
C ASP A 363 18.86 21.33 -15.11
N LEU A 364 18.92 21.42 -16.44
CA LEU A 364 18.93 20.26 -17.33
C LEU A 364 20.36 19.73 -17.47
N HIS A 365 20.65 18.56 -16.90
CA HIS A 365 21.99 17.95 -16.97
C HIS A 365 22.16 17.02 -18.18
N SER A 366 21.04 16.44 -18.63
CA SER A 366 20.96 15.65 -19.88
C SER A 366 19.52 15.63 -20.37
N SER A 367 19.26 14.90 -21.46
CA SER A 367 17.88 14.68 -21.94
C SER A 367 16.98 13.94 -20.94
N SER A 368 17.57 13.26 -19.94
CA SER A 368 16.83 12.40 -18.98
C SER A 368 17.17 12.65 -17.52
N ILE A 369 18.08 13.54 -17.18
CA ILE A 369 18.43 13.90 -15.80
C ILE A 369 18.38 15.43 -15.64
N ALA A 370 17.67 15.88 -14.62
CA ALA A 370 17.53 17.30 -14.31
C ALA A 370 17.39 17.52 -12.79
N THR A 371 17.72 18.73 -12.36
CA THR A 371 17.46 19.24 -11.00
C THR A 371 16.38 20.29 -11.05
N PHE A 372 15.34 20.14 -10.24
CA PHE A 372 14.23 21.06 -10.08
C PHE A 372 14.32 21.70 -8.69
N TRP A 373 14.30 23.03 -8.62
CA TRP A 373 14.40 23.81 -7.41
C TRP A 373 13.05 24.36 -6.99
N PHE A 374 12.76 24.27 -5.71
CA PHE A 374 11.48 24.65 -5.15
C PHE A 374 11.68 25.57 -3.95
N GLN A 375 10.95 26.68 -3.92
CA GLN A 375 10.97 27.66 -2.84
C GLN A 375 9.70 27.57 -1.99
N SER A 376 9.87 27.63 -0.68
CA SER A 376 8.79 27.70 0.31
C SER A 376 8.70 29.10 0.91
N SER A 377 7.48 29.59 1.15
CA SER A 377 7.23 30.83 1.87
C SER A 377 7.51 30.73 3.37
N THR A 378 7.59 29.51 3.92
CA THR A 378 7.89 29.24 5.33
C THR A 378 9.20 28.47 5.47
N PRO A 379 9.93 28.62 6.60
CA PRO A 379 11.13 27.84 6.85
C PRO A 379 10.89 26.34 6.79
N LEU A 380 11.84 25.63 6.20
CA LEU A 380 11.84 24.18 6.04
C LEU A 380 12.83 23.54 7.01
N THR A 381 12.45 22.39 7.57
CA THR A 381 13.34 21.56 8.37
C THR A 381 13.54 20.24 7.65
N ILE A 382 14.69 20.09 6.98
CA ILE A 382 15.01 18.93 6.15
C ILE A 382 16.30 18.31 6.68
N ARG A 383 16.24 17.04 7.06
CA ARG A 383 17.46 16.29 7.42
C ARG A 383 18.14 15.79 6.14
N PRO A 384 19.49 15.89 6.03
CA PRO A 384 20.22 15.42 4.86
C PRO A 384 19.96 13.94 4.56
N GLY A 385 19.45 13.64 3.36
CA GLY A 385 19.04 12.32 2.91
C GLY A 385 17.54 12.08 2.92
N GLN A 386 16.72 12.94 3.56
CA GLN A 386 15.26 12.83 3.50
C GLN A 386 14.71 13.09 2.09
N ALA A 387 13.50 12.61 1.87
CA ALA A 387 12.72 12.82 0.65
C ALA A 387 11.59 13.83 0.88
N ALA A 388 11.28 14.63 -0.15
CA ALA A 388 10.11 15.49 -0.20
C ALA A 388 8.93 14.73 -0.81
N ILE A 389 7.75 14.88 -0.21
CA ILE A 389 6.48 14.35 -0.69
C ILE A 389 5.67 15.49 -1.29
N LEU A 390 5.48 15.47 -2.61
CA LEU A 390 4.84 16.53 -3.37
C LEU A 390 3.55 16.06 -4.03
N SER A 391 2.54 16.92 -4.02
CA SER A 391 1.30 16.76 -4.78
C SER A 391 1.36 17.58 -6.08
N PHE A 392 1.16 16.91 -7.20
CA PHE A 392 1.17 17.50 -8.54
C PHE A 392 -0.25 17.75 -9.08
N VAL A 393 -1.25 17.72 -8.23
CA VAL A 393 -2.65 17.93 -8.63
C VAL A 393 -2.86 19.33 -9.20
N SER A 394 -2.19 20.35 -8.65
CA SER A 394 -2.25 21.73 -9.16
C SER A 394 -1.72 21.86 -10.59
N LEU A 395 -0.66 21.11 -10.93
CA LEU A 395 -0.03 21.16 -12.25
C LEU A 395 -0.73 20.27 -13.28
N LEU A 396 -1.16 19.08 -12.88
CA LEU A 396 -1.62 18.03 -13.80
C LEU A 396 -3.13 17.78 -13.77
N GLY A 397 -3.81 18.40 -12.82
CA GLY A 397 -5.19 18.06 -12.51
C GLY A 397 -5.35 16.68 -11.88
N GLN A 398 -6.53 16.40 -11.38
CA GLN A 398 -6.88 15.06 -10.91
C GLN A 398 -6.98 14.08 -12.08
N SER A 399 -6.55 12.83 -11.87
CA SER A 399 -6.75 11.79 -12.89
C SER A 399 -8.27 11.60 -13.13
N LYS A 400 -8.68 11.59 -14.40
CA LYS A 400 -10.07 11.31 -14.77
C LYS A 400 -10.43 9.90 -14.30
N TYR A 401 -11.67 9.76 -13.84
CA TYR A 401 -12.19 8.44 -13.50
C TYR A 401 -12.29 7.57 -14.75
N ALA A 402 -11.83 6.33 -14.60
CA ALA A 402 -12.15 5.26 -15.54
C ALA A 402 -12.52 4.01 -14.72
N HIS A 403 -13.56 3.28 -15.17
CA HIS A 403 -13.92 2.04 -14.48
C HIS A 403 -12.81 1.00 -14.60
N MET A 404 -12.22 0.85 -15.78
CA MET A 404 -11.10 -0.03 -16.10
C MET A 404 -10.04 0.73 -16.90
N ALA A 405 -8.77 0.34 -16.77
CA ALA A 405 -7.67 0.86 -17.56
C ALA A 405 -6.71 -0.27 -17.96
N PRO A 406 -7.11 -1.19 -18.86
CA PRO A 406 -6.31 -2.37 -19.19
C PRO A 406 -4.92 -2.05 -19.73
N SER A 407 -4.78 -0.97 -20.51
CA SER A 407 -3.51 -0.52 -21.08
C SER A 407 -2.60 0.16 -20.06
N ASN A 408 -3.16 0.74 -18.98
CA ASN A 408 -2.38 1.39 -17.91
C ASN A 408 -3.09 1.23 -16.55
N PRO A 409 -3.12 0.02 -15.97
CA PRO A 409 -3.84 -0.26 -14.72
C PRO A 409 -3.41 0.61 -13.54
N LYS A 410 -2.14 0.98 -13.45
CA LYS A 410 -1.60 1.82 -12.37
C LYS A 410 -2.19 3.25 -12.36
N SER A 411 -2.69 3.73 -13.49
CA SER A 411 -3.25 5.08 -13.60
C SER A 411 -4.53 5.29 -12.80
N LEU A 412 -5.29 4.24 -12.51
CA LEU A 412 -6.56 4.33 -11.78
C LEU A 412 -6.42 4.86 -10.36
N ASN A 413 -5.31 4.54 -9.71
CA ASN A 413 -5.03 4.95 -8.33
C ASN A 413 -3.91 5.99 -8.26
N ASP A 414 -3.57 6.63 -9.37
CA ASP A 414 -2.59 7.71 -9.39
C ASP A 414 -3.23 8.99 -8.81
N ASP A 415 -2.87 9.31 -7.58
CA ASP A 415 -3.31 10.50 -6.86
C ASP A 415 -2.42 11.73 -7.10
N ARG A 416 -1.46 11.61 -8.03
CA ARG A 416 -0.48 12.66 -8.37
C ARG A 416 0.47 13.03 -7.22
N VAL A 417 0.59 12.19 -6.22
CA VAL A 417 1.58 12.34 -5.15
C VAL A 417 2.85 11.58 -5.51
N ARG A 418 4.00 12.22 -5.34
CA ARG A 418 5.31 11.61 -5.59
C ARG A 418 6.30 11.96 -4.50
N THR A 419 7.25 11.07 -4.31
CA THR A 419 8.32 11.20 -3.34
C THR A 419 9.65 11.16 -4.06
N TRP A 420 10.53 12.14 -3.81
CA TRP A 420 11.91 12.17 -4.29
C TRP A 420 12.85 12.64 -3.21
N THR A 421 14.03 12.04 -3.17
CA THR A 421 15.08 12.47 -2.26
C THR A 421 15.48 13.90 -2.55
N VAL A 422 15.59 14.70 -1.50
CA VAL A 422 16.11 16.05 -1.57
C VAL A 422 17.62 15.96 -1.87
N SER A 423 18.08 16.59 -2.92
CA SER A 423 19.49 16.59 -3.33
C SER A 423 20.28 17.82 -2.82
N ALA A 424 19.56 18.89 -2.49
CA ALA A 424 20.10 20.07 -1.83
C ALA A 424 18.98 20.77 -1.04
N SER A 425 19.32 21.48 0.04
CA SER A 425 18.34 22.25 0.81
C SER A 425 18.99 23.46 1.49
N SER A 426 18.15 24.48 1.71
CA SER A 426 18.41 25.61 2.58
C SER A 426 17.19 25.87 3.45
N THR A 427 17.16 26.96 4.20
CA THR A 427 16.02 27.28 5.08
C THR A 427 14.70 27.45 4.35
N HIS A 428 14.70 27.93 3.10
CA HIS A 428 13.46 28.18 2.35
C HIS A 428 13.43 27.52 0.98
N GLU A 429 14.46 26.75 0.61
CA GLU A 429 14.56 26.16 -0.71
C GLU A 429 15.07 24.72 -0.63
N PHE A 430 14.62 23.89 -1.57
CA PHE A 430 15.17 22.56 -1.76
C PHE A 430 15.19 22.19 -3.24
N ALA A 431 16.06 21.24 -3.57
CA ALA A 431 16.22 20.73 -4.91
C ALA A 431 15.94 19.22 -4.99
N LEU A 432 15.38 18.81 -6.12
CA LEU A 432 15.15 17.41 -6.46
C LEU A 432 15.89 17.10 -7.74
N THR A 433 16.94 16.29 -7.65
CA THR A 433 17.63 15.75 -8.82
C THR A 433 17.02 14.42 -9.19
N MET A 434 16.45 14.31 -10.40
CA MET A 434 15.70 13.13 -10.78
C MET A 434 15.98 12.70 -12.22
N ARG A 435 15.66 11.45 -12.50
CA ARG A 435 15.65 10.88 -13.85
C ARG A 435 14.23 10.84 -14.39
N GLN A 436 14.07 11.19 -15.67
CA GLN A 436 12.81 10.99 -16.38
C GLN A 436 12.49 9.50 -16.48
N ILE A 437 11.30 9.12 -16.03
CA ILE A 437 10.79 7.76 -16.20
C ILE A 437 10.04 7.69 -17.52
N PRO A 438 10.38 6.73 -18.43
CA PRO A 438 9.61 6.51 -19.63
C PRO A 438 8.13 6.32 -19.32
N SER A 439 7.24 7.04 -19.99
CA SER A 439 5.79 7.05 -19.75
C SER A 439 5.34 7.55 -18.35
N GLY A 440 6.26 8.08 -17.55
CA GLY A 440 5.95 8.69 -16.26
C GLY A 440 5.17 9.99 -16.42
N VAL A 441 3.96 10.07 -15.85
CA VAL A 441 3.09 11.23 -16.02
C VAL A 441 3.71 12.51 -15.41
N VAL A 442 4.22 12.40 -14.18
CA VAL A 442 4.78 13.56 -13.46
C VAL A 442 6.17 13.92 -14.01
N THR A 443 7.09 12.96 -14.08
CA THR A 443 8.43 13.22 -14.64
C THR A 443 8.34 13.64 -16.10
N GLY A 444 7.44 13.05 -16.89
CA GLY A 444 7.19 13.47 -18.27
C GLY A 444 6.78 14.94 -18.37
N ALA A 445 5.85 15.39 -17.52
CA ALA A 445 5.41 16.79 -17.51
C ALA A 445 6.53 17.75 -17.13
N LEU A 446 7.28 17.46 -16.07
CA LEU A 446 8.41 18.29 -15.62
C LEU A 446 9.52 18.39 -16.68
N PHE A 447 9.91 17.27 -17.28
CA PHE A 447 10.95 17.26 -18.31
C PHE A 447 10.47 17.91 -19.62
N ASN A 448 9.21 17.70 -20.01
CA ASN A 448 8.63 18.38 -21.18
C ASN A 448 8.62 19.90 -20.98
N LEU A 449 8.29 20.38 -19.79
CA LEU A 449 8.40 21.81 -19.43
C LEU A 449 9.84 22.30 -19.60
N GLY A 450 10.81 21.63 -18.95
CA GLY A 450 12.23 22.00 -19.04
C GLY A 450 12.74 22.02 -20.47
N HIS A 451 12.45 20.98 -21.25
CA HIS A 451 12.85 20.92 -22.67
C HIS A 451 12.14 21.95 -23.56
N ALA A 452 10.88 22.27 -23.27
CA ALA A 452 10.17 23.33 -24.00
C ALA A 452 10.80 24.70 -23.73
N LEU A 453 11.08 24.99 -22.46
CA LEU A 453 11.78 26.21 -22.06
C LEU A 453 13.17 26.29 -22.71
N ALA A 454 13.97 25.24 -22.64
CA ALA A 454 15.30 25.20 -23.26
C ALA A 454 15.29 25.53 -24.76
N ARG A 455 14.22 25.18 -25.48
CA ARG A 455 14.07 25.45 -26.90
C ARG A 455 13.52 26.84 -27.22
N SER A 456 12.61 27.36 -26.42
CA SER A 456 11.83 28.56 -26.75
C SER A 456 12.19 29.79 -25.91
N ARG A 457 12.57 29.57 -24.65
CA ARG A 457 12.84 30.63 -23.67
C ARG A 457 13.87 30.14 -22.64
N PRO A 458 15.15 29.93 -23.03
CA PRO A 458 16.16 29.35 -22.16
C PRO A 458 16.45 30.19 -20.90
N GLU A 459 16.21 31.48 -20.94
CA GLU A 459 16.33 32.40 -19.80
C GLU A 459 15.43 32.01 -18.61
N PHE A 460 14.26 31.42 -18.87
CA PHE A 460 13.38 30.94 -17.81
C PHE A 460 13.89 29.69 -17.08
N LEU A 461 14.89 29.00 -17.59
CA LEU A 461 15.46 27.86 -16.87
C LEU A 461 16.16 28.31 -15.58
N SER A 462 16.82 29.47 -15.61
CA SER A 462 17.51 30.02 -14.44
C SER A 462 16.56 30.67 -13.43
N ASP A 463 15.39 31.13 -13.86
CA ASP A 463 14.32 31.66 -13.01
C ASP A 463 12.94 31.35 -13.61
N THR A 464 12.28 30.31 -13.09
CA THR A 464 10.92 29.91 -13.48
C THR A 464 9.84 30.56 -12.62
N SER A 465 10.19 31.42 -11.66
CA SER A 465 9.23 32.00 -10.70
C SER A 465 8.09 32.74 -11.38
N GLY A 466 8.36 33.40 -12.50
CA GLY A 466 7.36 34.09 -13.31
C GLY A 466 6.26 33.18 -13.91
N LEU A 467 6.49 31.86 -14.01
CA LEU A 467 5.51 30.88 -14.48
C LEU A 467 4.49 30.50 -13.39
N GLN A 468 4.71 30.89 -12.15
CA GLN A 468 3.81 30.66 -11.00
C GLN A 468 3.40 29.17 -10.83
N ILE A 469 4.32 28.25 -11.10
CA ILE A 469 4.07 26.79 -10.94
C ILE A 469 4.18 26.43 -9.47
N GLN A 470 3.05 26.26 -8.82
CA GLN A 470 2.94 25.87 -7.42
C GLN A 470 2.55 24.40 -7.28
N LEU A 471 3.21 23.70 -6.37
CA LEU A 471 2.92 22.31 -6.00
C LEU A 471 2.56 22.22 -4.52
N GLY A 472 1.67 21.28 -4.16
CA GLY A 472 1.37 21.02 -2.77
C GLY A 472 2.55 20.30 -2.09
N LEU A 473 3.03 20.81 -0.95
CA LEU A 473 4.04 20.17 -0.12
C LEU A 473 3.35 19.41 1.03
N ILE A 474 3.37 18.08 0.98
CA ILE A 474 2.77 17.24 2.02
C ILE A 474 3.71 17.12 3.23
N GLY A 475 5.03 17.02 2.98
CA GLY A 475 6.02 16.92 4.01
C GLY A 475 7.35 16.37 3.53
N PHE A 476 8.22 16.11 4.51
CA PHE A 476 9.51 15.43 4.29
C PHE A 476 9.52 14.14 5.10
N SER A 477 10.09 13.06 4.54
CA SER A 477 10.15 11.77 5.20
C SER A 477 11.43 11.01 4.87
N GLY A 478 11.69 9.94 5.63
CA GLY A 478 12.80 9.02 5.41
C GLY A 478 13.81 8.99 6.56
N SER A 479 14.25 7.77 6.85
CA SER A 479 15.26 7.48 7.87
C SER A 479 16.68 7.37 7.30
N PHE A 480 16.83 7.44 5.99
CA PHE A 480 18.10 7.34 5.27
C PHE A 480 18.90 8.66 5.39
N CYS A 481 19.32 8.97 6.61
CA CYS A 481 19.99 10.23 6.94
C CYS A 481 21.40 9.99 7.45
N LEU A 482 22.23 11.03 7.37
CA LEU A 482 23.52 11.03 8.05
C LEU A 482 23.35 10.67 9.53
N PRO A 483 24.26 9.84 10.11
CA PRO A 483 24.25 9.61 11.53
C PRO A 483 24.57 10.91 12.28
N SER A 484 23.96 11.10 13.45
CA SER A 484 24.33 12.19 14.35
C SER A 484 25.71 11.90 14.95
N PRO A 485 26.74 12.71 14.65
CA PRO A 485 28.09 12.42 15.11
C PRO A 485 28.26 12.80 16.59
N ILE A 486 29.14 12.05 17.27
CA ILE A 486 29.62 12.46 18.60
C ILE A 486 30.71 13.49 18.38
N LYS A 487 30.63 14.64 19.07
CA LYS A 487 31.57 15.76 18.92
C LYS A 487 33.04 15.29 18.97
N GLY A 488 33.80 15.63 17.93
CA GLY A 488 35.23 15.32 17.81
C GLY A 488 35.56 13.87 17.42
N SER A 489 34.56 13.04 17.07
CA SER A 489 34.76 11.65 16.66
C SER A 489 35.16 11.52 15.18
N GLU A 490 35.63 10.33 14.78
CA GLU A 490 35.75 9.93 13.39
C GLU A 490 34.56 9.07 12.99
N VAL A 491 33.86 9.45 11.92
CA VAL A 491 32.71 8.71 11.38
C VAL A 491 33.12 8.03 10.07
N LYS A 492 33.08 6.70 10.05
CA LYS A 492 33.45 5.89 8.86
C LYS A 492 32.23 5.38 8.15
N LEU A 493 32.07 5.77 6.89
CA LEU A 493 30.89 5.43 6.08
C LEU A 493 31.31 4.65 4.83
N LEU A 494 30.47 3.71 4.43
CA LEU A 494 30.56 2.97 3.17
C LEU A 494 29.23 3.16 2.43
N TRP A 495 29.28 3.81 1.29
CA TRP A 495 28.12 4.15 0.48
C TRP A 495 28.09 3.36 -0.82
N PHE A 496 27.00 2.67 -1.09
CA PHE A 496 26.72 2.02 -2.36
C PHE A 496 25.61 2.79 -3.07
N ALA A 497 25.91 3.38 -4.23
CA ALA A 497 24.98 4.14 -5.03
C ALA A 497 24.78 3.55 -6.42
N GLY A 498 23.54 3.32 -6.83
CA GLY A 498 23.17 2.86 -8.17
C GLY A 498 22.47 3.94 -8.98
N GLY A 499 23.11 4.49 -10.02
CA GLY A 499 22.53 5.51 -10.89
C GLY A 499 22.01 6.71 -10.12
N ILE A 500 20.73 7.08 -10.33
CA ILE A 500 20.12 8.22 -9.65
C ILE A 500 19.97 8.01 -8.13
N GLY A 501 20.17 6.80 -7.60
CA GLY A 501 20.25 6.51 -6.18
C GLY A 501 21.45 7.17 -5.46
N PHE A 502 22.26 7.97 -6.18
CA PHE A 502 23.29 8.80 -5.58
C PHE A 502 22.72 10.06 -4.89
N THR A 503 21.49 10.44 -5.18
CA THR A 503 20.87 11.70 -4.71
C THR A 503 20.84 11.89 -3.18
N PRO A 504 20.55 10.88 -2.32
CA PRO A 504 20.63 11.07 -0.87
C PRO A 504 22.07 11.34 -0.41
N PHE A 505 23.04 10.70 -1.04
CA PHE A 505 24.46 10.95 -0.73
C PHE A 505 24.91 12.35 -1.13
N LEU A 506 24.37 12.88 -2.23
CA LEU A 506 24.60 14.26 -2.66
C LEU A 506 24.09 15.27 -1.62
N SER A 507 22.89 15.04 -1.08
CA SER A 507 22.34 15.82 0.04
C SER A 507 23.22 15.74 1.28
N MET A 508 23.66 14.53 1.63
CA MET A 508 24.52 14.30 2.78
C MET A 508 25.86 15.01 2.64
N LEU A 509 26.51 14.93 1.47
CA LEU A 509 27.77 15.64 1.21
C LEU A 509 27.60 17.15 1.34
N ARG A 510 26.58 17.73 0.73
CA ARG A 510 26.34 19.18 0.79
C ARG A 510 26.13 19.68 2.21
N ALA A 511 25.50 18.86 3.07
CA ALA A 511 25.30 19.21 4.47
C ALA A 511 26.60 19.21 5.29
N LEU A 512 27.63 18.44 4.91
CA LEU A 512 28.91 18.40 5.60
C LEU A 512 29.69 19.71 5.50
N LYS A 513 29.36 20.59 4.54
CA LYS A 513 29.94 21.96 4.46
C LYS A 513 29.65 22.76 5.74
N GLU A 514 28.41 22.63 6.24
CA GLU A 514 27.91 23.40 7.39
C GLU A 514 28.06 22.66 8.73
N ASP A 515 28.66 21.43 8.71
CA ASP A 515 28.86 20.65 9.92
C ASP A 515 29.91 21.28 10.85
N ASP A 516 29.46 21.75 12.01
CA ASP A 516 30.29 22.36 13.06
C ASP A 516 30.56 21.40 14.26
N SER A 517 30.26 20.11 14.09
CA SER A 517 30.47 19.10 15.13
C SER A 517 31.93 18.86 15.50
N GLY A 518 32.87 19.32 14.64
CA GLY A 518 34.30 19.02 14.77
C GLY A 518 34.67 17.59 14.45
N CYS A 519 33.76 16.83 13.87
CA CYS A 519 33.98 15.43 13.47
C CYS A 519 34.77 15.32 12.18
N ARG A 520 35.49 14.19 12.02
CA ARG A 520 36.11 13.81 10.76
C ARG A 520 35.28 12.74 10.08
N TRP A 521 35.02 12.92 8.79
CA TRP A 521 34.24 12.01 7.99
C TRP A 521 35.17 11.24 7.04
N ASP A 522 35.23 9.92 7.16
CA ASP A 522 35.97 9.03 6.25
C ASP A 522 34.96 8.25 5.42
N ILE A 523 34.75 8.68 4.18
CA ILE A 523 33.67 8.22 3.29
C ILE A 523 34.27 7.46 2.11
N TYR A 524 33.88 6.19 1.96
CA TYR A 524 34.12 5.40 0.77
C TYR A 524 32.81 5.20 0.02
N MET A 525 32.80 5.59 -1.27
CA MET A 525 31.62 5.50 -2.11
C MET A 525 31.87 4.62 -3.33
N ALA A 526 31.08 3.58 -3.52
CA ALA A 526 30.98 2.82 -4.77
C ALA A 526 29.77 3.32 -5.57
N LEU A 527 30.02 4.04 -6.67
CA LEU A 527 28.99 4.54 -7.57
C LEU A 527 28.94 3.70 -8.84
N SER A 528 27.83 3.01 -9.11
CA SER A 528 27.59 2.30 -10.36
C SER A 528 26.63 3.09 -11.25
N THR A 529 27.08 3.56 -12.42
CA THR A 529 26.25 4.40 -13.30
C THR A 529 26.56 4.20 -14.78
N ARG A 530 25.56 4.48 -15.64
CA ARG A 530 25.70 4.58 -17.09
C ARG A 530 25.92 6.01 -17.58
N ASP A 531 25.76 6.99 -16.68
CA ASP A 531 25.83 8.42 -16.98
C ASP A 531 26.92 9.10 -16.13
N PRO A 532 28.20 8.65 -16.22
CA PRO A 532 29.27 9.22 -15.41
C PRO A 532 29.47 10.72 -15.70
N ASP A 533 29.38 11.15 -16.95
CA ASP A 533 29.58 12.55 -17.34
C ASP A 533 28.53 13.52 -16.80
N VAL A 534 27.38 12.97 -16.33
CA VAL A 534 26.32 13.75 -15.67
C VAL A 534 26.46 13.73 -14.15
N LEU A 535 26.70 12.53 -13.58
CA LEU A 535 26.68 12.38 -12.11
C LEU A 535 27.99 12.81 -11.44
N LEU A 536 29.14 12.62 -12.09
CA LEU A 536 30.44 13.04 -11.54
C LEU A 536 30.54 14.54 -11.31
N PRO A 537 30.15 15.44 -12.24
CA PRO A 537 30.19 16.86 -11.99
C PRO A 537 29.38 17.29 -10.76
N LEU A 538 28.19 16.73 -10.58
CA LEU A 538 27.34 17.01 -9.41
C LEU A 538 27.97 16.52 -8.10
N LEU A 539 28.63 15.36 -8.14
CA LEU A 539 29.28 14.78 -6.98
C LEU A 539 30.57 15.54 -6.62
N THR A 540 31.40 15.86 -7.61
CA THR A 540 32.66 16.63 -7.41
C THR A 540 32.37 18.03 -6.89
N GLU A 541 31.35 18.72 -7.44
CA GLU A 541 30.89 20.00 -6.91
C GLU A 541 30.55 19.91 -5.42
N ALA A 542 29.80 18.86 -5.02
CA ALA A 542 29.39 18.68 -3.62
C ALA A 542 30.57 18.34 -2.70
N VAL A 543 31.60 17.65 -3.19
CA VAL A 543 32.81 17.33 -2.43
C VAL A 543 33.74 18.56 -2.32
N ASP A 544 33.92 19.28 -3.44
CA ASP A 544 34.85 20.42 -3.52
C ASP A 544 34.47 21.59 -2.59
N ILE A 545 33.20 21.73 -2.23
CA ILE A 545 32.75 22.77 -1.28
C ILE A 545 33.03 22.43 0.18
N ILE A 546 33.45 21.20 0.50
CA ILE A 546 33.71 20.75 1.87
C ILE A 546 35.21 20.95 2.19
N PRO A 547 35.56 21.55 3.36
CA PRO A 547 36.94 21.66 3.76
C PRO A 547 37.64 20.29 3.84
N ARG A 548 38.78 20.13 3.18
CA ARG A 548 39.54 18.87 3.14
C ARG A 548 39.91 18.32 4.53
N ALA A 549 40.04 19.17 5.51
CA ALA A 549 40.30 18.76 6.89
C ALA A 549 39.12 18.03 7.54
N LYS A 550 37.90 18.26 7.06
CA LYS A 550 36.67 17.62 7.58
C LYS A 550 36.37 16.25 6.96
N VAL A 551 36.69 16.08 5.67
CA VAL A 551 36.24 14.89 4.89
C VAL A 551 37.41 14.27 4.13
N LYS A 552 37.62 12.97 4.35
CA LYS A 552 38.35 12.11 3.43
C LYS A 552 37.31 11.40 2.56
N PHE A 553 37.34 11.64 1.26
CA PHE A 553 36.39 11.06 0.31
C PHE A 553 37.10 10.26 -0.77
N VAL A 554 36.74 8.98 -0.93
CA VAL A 554 37.26 8.06 -1.93
C VAL A 554 36.09 7.55 -2.77
N LEU A 555 36.20 7.65 -4.09
CA LEU A 555 35.19 7.21 -5.04
C LEU A 555 35.68 6.05 -5.90
N ASP A 556 35.03 4.91 -5.80
CA ASP A 556 35.12 3.80 -6.74
C ASP A 556 33.98 3.90 -7.77
N LEU A 557 34.30 4.33 -8.98
CA LEU A 557 33.33 4.51 -10.07
C LEU A 557 33.23 3.25 -10.92
N TYR A 558 32.08 2.61 -10.96
CA TYR A 558 31.78 1.45 -11.79
C TYR A 558 30.94 1.88 -13.01
N THR A 559 31.54 1.85 -14.19
CA THR A 559 30.85 2.25 -15.42
C THR A 559 31.43 1.53 -16.64
N THR A 560 30.60 1.21 -17.62
CA THR A 560 31.01 0.74 -18.95
C THR A 560 31.04 1.87 -19.98
N ALA A 561 30.59 3.08 -19.58
CA ALA A 561 30.63 4.27 -20.42
C ALA A 561 32.04 4.90 -20.37
N LYS A 562 32.43 5.57 -21.48
CA LYS A 562 33.68 6.33 -21.53
C LYS A 562 33.55 7.56 -20.63
N VAL A 563 34.48 7.75 -19.72
CA VAL A 563 34.54 8.92 -18.84
C VAL A 563 35.36 10.00 -19.53
N MET A 564 34.75 11.17 -19.76
CA MET A 564 35.38 12.26 -20.53
C MET A 564 36.08 13.32 -19.65
N VAL A 565 35.67 13.49 -18.41
CA VAL A 565 36.14 14.56 -17.51
C VAL A 565 36.46 14.04 -16.13
N LEU A 566 37.72 14.05 -15.73
CA LEU A 566 38.17 13.89 -14.34
C LEU A 566 38.83 15.21 -13.90
N LYS A 567 38.32 15.85 -12.86
CA LYS A 567 39.08 16.89 -12.15
C LYS A 567 40.07 16.20 -11.20
N GLU A 568 41.31 16.68 -11.13
CA GLU A 568 42.37 16.11 -10.29
C GLU A 568 42.14 16.19 -8.78
N SER A 569 41.00 16.76 -8.33
CA SER A 569 40.77 17.10 -6.92
C SER A 569 40.20 15.95 -6.06
N THR A 570 39.70 14.89 -6.65
CA THR A 570 39.04 13.77 -5.94
C THR A 570 39.78 12.46 -6.19
N ASP A 571 39.98 11.64 -5.13
CA ASP A 571 40.55 10.29 -5.27
C ASP A 571 39.51 9.36 -5.92
N VAL A 572 39.54 9.29 -7.27
CA VAL A 572 38.62 8.53 -8.09
C VAL A 572 39.31 7.34 -8.72
N ARG A 573 38.79 6.14 -8.45
CA ARG A 573 39.22 4.88 -9.10
C ARG A 573 38.13 4.44 -10.08
N ILE A 574 38.51 4.20 -11.34
CA ILE A 574 37.56 3.83 -12.38
C ILE A 574 37.62 2.33 -12.62
N HIS A 575 36.47 1.67 -12.60
CA HIS A 575 36.30 0.25 -12.87
C HIS A 575 35.37 0.06 -14.09
N SER A 576 35.86 -0.64 -15.13
CA SER A 576 35.08 -0.95 -16.35
C SER A 576 34.10 -2.12 -16.16
N THR A 577 33.76 -2.45 -14.94
CA THR A 577 32.86 -3.55 -14.55
C THR A 577 31.66 -3.03 -13.75
N ARG A 578 30.82 -3.92 -13.27
CA ARG A 578 29.82 -3.64 -12.25
C ARG A 578 30.39 -3.94 -10.87
N VAL A 579 29.80 -3.35 -9.82
CA VAL A 579 30.10 -3.75 -8.45
C VAL A 579 29.86 -5.25 -8.30
N ASP A 580 30.87 -5.97 -7.80
CA ASP A 580 30.87 -7.41 -7.67
C ASP A 580 31.32 -7.88 -6.27
N LEU A 581 31.22 -9.18 -6.02
CA LEU A 581 31.61 -9.79 -4.77
C LEU A 581 33.10 -9.55 -4.43
N LYS A 582 33.98 -9.54 -5.47
CA LYS A 582 35.42 -9.34 -5.29
C LYS A 582 35.74 -7.97 -4.71
N TYR A 583 35.00 -6.93 -5.13
CA TYR A 583 35.12 -5.59 -4.53
C TYR A 583 34.68 -5.61 -3.06
N ILE A 584 33.51 -6.19 -2.79
CA ILE A 584 32.92 -6.21 -1.43
C ILE A 584 33.84 -6.97 -0.45
N GLN A 585 34.51 -8.03 -0.88
CA GLN A 585 35.48 -8.79 -0.06
C GLN A 585 36.73 -8.00 0.31
N ASN A 586 37.10 -6.98 -0.46
CA ASN A 586 38.35 -6.22 -0.30
C ASN A 586 38.16 -4.83 0.33
N ILE A 587 36.92 -4.49 0.74
CA ILE A 587 36.62 -3.20 1.36
C ILE A 587 36.41 -3.36 2.88
N ASP A 588 36.66 -2.28 3.62
CA ASP A 588 36.44 -2.24 5.07
C ASP A 588 34.94 -2.26 5.43
N LEU A 589 34.42 -3.43 5.77
CA LEU A 589 33.03 -3.67 6.15
C LEU A 589 32.69 -3.32 7.62
N THR A 590 33.65 -2.79 8.39
CA THR A 590 33.39 -2.27 9.75
C THR A 590 32.73 -0.90 9.71
N ARG A 591 32.71 -0.25 8.55
CA ARG A 591 32.06 1.04 8.30
C ARG A 591 30.55 0.94 8.37
N LYS A 592 29.87 2.03 8.71
CA LYS A 592 28.41 2.08 8.62
C LYS A 592 27.97 2.10 7.15
N ILE A 593 27.17 1.10 6.76
CA ILE A 593 26.84 0.84 5.37
C ILE A 593 25.50 1.47 4.99
N TYR A 594 25.50 2.20 3.87
CA TYR A 594 24.32 2.78 3.24
C TYR A 594 24.21 2.29 1.80
N LEU A 595 23.02 1.92 1.37
CA LEU A 595 22.76 1.37 0.04
C LEU A 595 21.51 1.99 -0.57
N CYS A 596 21.67 2.62 -1.75
CA CYS A 596 20.56 3.21 -2.49
C CYS A 596 20.73 2.99 -3.99
N GLY A 597 19.69 2.46 -4.65
CA GLY A 597 19.72 2.24 -6.09
C GLY A 597 18.55 1.41 -6.59
N PRO A 598 18.54 1.01 -7.86
CA PRO A 598 17.53 0.11 -8.41
C PRO A 598 17.59 -1.27 -7.74
N LYS A 599 16.42 -1.91 -7.59
CA LYS A 599 16.32 -3.24 -6.95
C LYS A 599 17.35 -4.29 -7.37
N PRO A 600 17.67 -4.47 -8.70
CA PRO A 600 18.70 -5.43 -9.08
C PRO A 600 20.11 -5.08 -8.57
N PHE A 601 20.44 -3.78 -8.47
CA PHE A 601 21.68 -3.33 -7.85
C PHE A 601 21.70 -3.58 -6.35
N GLU A 602 20.63 -3.25 -5.65
CA GLU A 602 20.48 -3.50 -4.21
C GLU A 602 20.63 -4.98 -3.89
N GLN A 603 19.95 -5.86 -4.64
CA GLN A 603 20.05 -7.31 -4.47
C GLN A 603 21.49 -7.81 -4.63
N THR A 604 22.18 -7.37 -5.69
CA THR A 604 23.58 -7.76 -5.94
C THR A 604 24.48 -7.36 -4.77
N VAL A 605 24.33 -6.14 -4.25
CA VAL A 605 25.15 -5.65 -3.13
C VAL A 605 24.81 -6.40 -1.84
N LEU A 606 23.52 -6.58 -1.52
CA LEU A 606 23.09 -7.30 -0.33
C LEU A 606 23.53 -8.76 -0.33
N GLU A 607 23.44 -9.46 -1.47
CA GLU A 607 23.94 -10.83 -1.62
C GLU A 607 25.46 -10.90 -1.44
N GLY A 608 26.18 -9.91 -1.96
CA GLY A 608 27.63 -9.79 -1.77
C GLY A 608 28.02 -9.58 -0.31
N LEU A 609 27.33 -8.66 0.38
CA LEU A 609 27.54 -8.37 1.81
C LEU A 609 27.20 -9.58 2.68
N ALA A 610 26.11 -10.29 2.38
CA ALA A 610 25.73 -11.50 3.12
C ALA A 610 26.79 -12.61 3.00
N LYS A 611 27.40 -12.80 1.82
CA LYS A 611 28.53 -13.72 1.62
C LYS A 611 29.79 -13.33 2.41
N CYS A 612 29.91 -12.07 2.79
CA CYS A 612 30.99 -11.54 3.65
C CYS A 612 30.58 -11.48 5.15
N GLY A 613 29.43 -12.06 5.52
CA GLY A 613 28.97 -12.13 6.91
C GLY A 613 28.26 -10.87 7.42
N VAL A 614 27.87 -9.94 6.54
CA VAL A 614 27.12 -8.74 6.91
C VAL A 614 25.63 -8.99 6.67
N GLY A 615 24.84 -9.01 7.73
CA GLY A 615 23.39 -9.16 7.67
C GLY A 615 22.70 -7.90 7.08
N ALA A 616 21.54 -8.08 6.47
CA ALA A 616 20.76 -6.98 5.89
C ALA A 616 20.30 -5.96 6.95
N ASP A 617 20.18 -6.35 8.20
CA ASP A 617 19.86 -5.51 9.37
C ASP A 617 20.94 -4.47 9.68
N LYS A 618 22.19 -4.71 9.25
CA LYS A 618 23.32 -3.78 9.39
C LYS A 618 23.46 -2.79 8.23
N VAL A 619 22.62 -2.90 7.20
CA VAL A 619 22.65 -2.05 6.01
C VAL A 619 21.48 -1.09 6.05
N THR A 620 21.76 0.21 6.08
CA THR A 620 20.72 1.23 5.90
C THR A 620 20.37 1.33 4.43
N THR A 621 19.13 1.01 4.08
CA THR A 621 18.67 1.02 2.67
C THR A 621 17.60 2.07 2.45
N GLU A 622 17.61 2.72 1.27
CA GLU A 622 16.52 3.55 0.76
C GLU A 622 16.00 2.91 -0.53
N GLY A 623 14.78 2.38 -0.47
CA GLY A 623 14.14 1.76 -1.62
C GLY A 623 13.26 2.74 -2.39
N PHE A 624 13.57 3.02 -3.65
CA PHE A 624 12.63 3.69 -4.55
C PHE A 624 11.57 2.69 -5.00
N ALA A 625 10.38 2.73 -4.40
CA ALA A 625 9.21 2.01 -4.90
C ALA A 625 8.60 2.83 -6.07
N TYR A 626 8.98 2.46 -7.31
CA TYR A 626 8.38 3.00 -8.54
C TYR A 626 7.13 2.23 -8.94
#